data_dadaa23dd26272aa92c4b70973e2b174
#
_entry.id   dadaa23dd26272aa92c4b70973e2b174
#
_cell.length_a   1.000
_cell.length_b   1.000
_cell.length_c   1.000
_cell.angle_alpha   90.00
_cell.angle_beta   90.00
_cell.angle_gamma   90.00
#
_symmetry.space_group_name_H-M   'P 1'
#
loop_
_entity.id
_entity.type
_entity.pdbx_description
1 polymer ?
#
loop_
_entity_poly.entity_id
_entity_poly.type
_entity_poly.pdbx_seq_one_letter_code
_entity_poly.pdbx_strand_id
1 'polypeptide(L)'
;MTSPLYVGLVHYPIYDKNFNVIATAITNYDLHDISRSAKTYGVKKYFIIHHIPGQLDMVHKIMDFWESPVGRNYNGYRTQAFDIVDIRPSIEAAVEAVTTAEGKKPYVVTTDARTYANTISYKDLRHKREEDDTPILLLFGTGYGMTKETMEK
;
A
#
# COMPACT_ATOMS: atom_id res chain seq x y z
N MET A 1 -3.10 -6.00 22.78
CA MET A 1 -2.13 -6.03 21.66
C MET A 1 -2.72 -5.34 20.43
N THR A 2 -1.90 -4.64 19.69
CA THR A 2 -2.35 -3.94 18.49
C THR A 2 -1.90 -4.70 17.25
N SER A 3 -2.81 -4.90 16.30
CA SER A 3 -2.48 -5.55 15.03
C SER A 3 -1.39 -4.79 14.26
N PRO A 4 -0.40 -5.48 13.69
CA PRO A 4 0.54 -4.85 12.77
C PRO A 4 -0.20 -4.25 11.57
N LEU A 5 0.17 -3.03 11.18
CA LEU A 5 -0.47 -2.32 10.08
C LEU A 5 0.45 -2.26 8.86
N TYR A 6 -0.09 -2.66 7.74
CA TYR A 6 0.53 -2.58 6.42
C TYR A 6 -0.37 -1.75 5.50
N VAL A 7 0.22 -1.03 4.57
CA VAL A 7 -0.50 -0.21 3.61
C VAL A 7 -0.09 -0.61 2.20
N GLY A 8 -1.02 -0.62 1.28
CA GLY A 8 -0.77 -0.82 -0.14
C GLY A 8 -1.46 0.23 -1.00
N LEU A 9 -0.76 0.74 -1.99
CA LEU A 9 -1.33 1.61 -3.01
C LEU A 9 -1.48 0.80 -4.30
N VAL A 10 -2.73 0.64 -4.75
CA VAL A 10 -3.07 -0.24 -5.87
C VAL A 10 -3.14 0.56 -7.16
N HIS A 11 -2.24 0.25 -8.09
CA HIS A 11 -2.22 0.85 -9.42
C HIS A 11 -2.86 -0.04 -10.49
N TYR A 12 -3.17 -1.28 -10.14
CA TYR A 12 -3.85 -2.24 -10.99
C TYR A 12 -4.45 -3.37 -10.12
N PRO A 13 -5.67 -3.83 -10.36
CA PRO A 13 -6.65 -3.34 -11.34
C PRO A 13 -7.43 -2.13 -10.82
N ILE A 14 -7.58 -1.14 -11.67
CA ILE A 14 -8.21 0.14 -11.34
C ILE A 14 -9.23 0.51 -12.42
N TYR A 15 -10.28 1.23 -12.06
CA TYR A 15 -11.23 1.77 -13.03
C TYR A 15 -10.81 3.13 -13.59
N ASP A 16 -11.08 3.36 -14.87
CA ASP A 16 -11.12 4.71 -15.42
C ASP A 16 -12.53 5.31 -15.22
N LYS A 17 -12.75 6.52 -15.73
CA LYS A 17 -14.06 7.21 -15.59
C LYS A 17 -15.23 6.46 -16.24
N ASN A 18 -14.95 5.55 -17.18
CA ASN A 18 -15.94 4.74 -17.88
C ASN A 18 -16.03 3.31 -17.37
N PHE A 19 -15.42 3.02 -16.20
CA PHE A 19 -15.35 1.70 -15.57
C PHE A 19 -14.60 0.66 -16.42
N ASN A 20 -13.69 1.11 -17.30
CA ASN A 20 -12.75 0.20 -17.93
C ASN A 20 -11.62 -0.12 -16.95
N VAL A 21 -11.15 -1.37 -16.97
CA VAL A 21 -10.03 -1.78 -16.09
C VAL A 21 -8.72 -1.32 -16.72
N ILE A 22 -7.98 -0.52 -15.96
CA ILE A 22 -6.70 0.05 -16.39
C ILE A 22 -5.65 -0.10 -15.31
N ALA A 23 -4.40 0.19 -15.66
CA ALA A 23 -3.32 0.44 -14.72
C ALA A 23 -3.03 1.94 -14.69
N THR A 24 -2.76 2.48 -13.51
CA THR A 24 -2.38 3.89 -13.35
C THR A 24 -0.88 4.02 -13.16
N ALA A 25 -0.32 5.18 -13.52
CA ALA A 25 1.12 5.43 -13.36
C ALA A 25 1.48 5.70 -11.91
N ILE A 26 2.66 5.22 -11.51
CA ILE A 26 3.25 5.55 -10.21
C ILE A 26 3.85 6.96 -10.31
N THR A 27 3.56 7.80 -9.32
CA THR A 27 4.09 9.16 -9.26
C THR A 27 5.12 9.32 -8.15
N ASN A 28 5.97 10.34 -8.25
CA ASN A 28 6.87 10.70 -7.16
C ASN A 28 6.11 11.07 -5.88
N TYR A 29 4.94 11.68 -6.01
CA TYR A 29 4.10 12.01 -4.86
C TYR A 29 3.68 10.77 -4.10
N ASP A 30 3.28 9.70 -4.81
CA ASP A 30 2.93 8.43 -4.18
C ASP A 30 4.08 7.87 -3.37
N LEU A 31 5.30 7.94 -3.92
CA LEU A 31 6.48 7.43 -3.24
C LEU A 31 6.83 8.24 -2.00
N HIS A 32 6.92 9.55 -2.14
CA HIS A 32 7.39 10.43 -1.07
C HIS A 32 6.34 10.68 0.01
N ASP A 33 5.14 11.07 -0.39
CA ASP A 33 4.13 11.52 0.57
C ASP A 33 3.53 10.37 1.36
N ILE A 34 3.18 9.28 0.70
CA ILE A 34 2.57 8.14 1.37
C ILE A 34 3.60 7.42 2.25
N SER A 35 4.83 7.25 1.79
CA SER A 35 5.88 6.61 2.60
C SER A 35 6.19 7.41 3.87
N ARG A 36 6.23 8.72 3.78
CA ARG A 36 6.45 9.59 4.94
C ARG A 36 5.30 9.50 5.94
N SER A 37 4.06 9.57 5.46
CA SER A 37 2.89 9.41 6.32
C SER A 37 2.84 8.03 6.95
N ALA A 38 3.08 6.98 6.17
CA ALA A 38 3.09 5.61 6.65
C ALA A 38 4.15 5.41 7.74
N LYS A 39 5.35 5.92 7.53
CA LYS A 39 6.43 5.86 8.52
C LYS A 39 6.05 6.57 9.81
N THR A 40 5.43 7.75 9.70
CA THR A 40 4.99 8.55 10.85
C THR A 40 3.97 7.79 11.71
N TYR A 41 3.06 7.05 11.10
CA TYR A 41 2.01 6.30 11.81
C TYR A 41 2.41 4.87 12.17
N GLY A 42 3.68 4.51 12.03
CA GLY A 42 4.17 3.20 12.44
C GLY A 42 3.76 2.03 11.55
N VAL A 43 3.45 2.30 10.29
CA VAL A 43 3.17 1.26 9.30
C VAL A 43 4.44 0.43 9.08
N LYS A 44 4.34 -0.89 9.11
CA LYS A 44 5.50 -1.77 8.97
C LYS A 44 6.07 -1.79 7.56
N LYS A 45 5.19 -1.88 6.56
CA LYS A 45 5.55 -1.84 5.14
C LYS A 45 4.50 -1.08 4.35
N TYR A 46 4.96 -0.33 3.35
CA TYR A 46 4.13 0.33 2.36
C TYR A 46 4.39 -0.35 1.01
N PHE A 47 3.39 -1.07 0.51
CA PHE A 47 3.49 -1.78 -0.77
C PHE A 47 3.04 -0.90 -1.92
N ILE A 48 3.87 -0.80 -2.93
CA ILE A 48 3.50 -0.21 -4.21
C ILE A 48 3.15 -1.38 -5.13
N ILE A 49 1.89 -1.46 -5.54
CA ILE A 49 1.35 -2.60 -6.28
C ILE A 49 1.15 -2.21 -7.74
N HIS A 50 1.97 -2.76 -8.60
CA HIS A 50 1.92 -2.53 -10.05
C HIS A 50 2.50 -3.74 -10.77
N HIS A 51 1.90 -4.12 -11.90
CA HIS A 51 2.33 -5.30 -12.64
C HIS A 51 3.25 -5.00 -13.83
N ILE A 52 3.40 -3.73 -14.21
CA ILE A 52 4.22 -3.34 -15.36
C ILE A 52 5.68 -3.15 -14.96
N PRO A 53 6.62 -3.95 -15.50
CA PRO A 53 8.04 -3.90 -15.10
C PRO A 53 8.69 -2.52 -15.22
N GLY A 54 8.35 -1.75 -16.25
CA GLY A 54 8.89 -0.40 -16.43
C GLY A 54 8.55 0.56 -15.31
N GLN A 55 7.35 0.43 -14.73
CA GLN A 55 6.94 1.22 -13.57
C GLN A 55 7.73 0.81 -12.33
N LEU A 56 7.94 -0.47 -12.12
CA LEU A 56 8.72 -0.99 -11.00
C LEU A 56 10.19 -0.57 -11.11
N ASP A 57 10.75 -0.59 -12.31
CA ASP A 57 12.13 -0.13 -12.55
C ASP A 57 12.29 1.35 -12.23
N MET A 58 11.30 2.18 -12.57
CA MET A 58 11.30 3.59 -12.22
C MET A 58 11.36 3.80 -10.71
N VAL A 59 10.55 3.05 -9.96
CA VAL A 59 10.54 3.13 -8.49
C VAL A 59 11.90 2.74 -7.92
N HIS A 60 12.50 1.66 -8.42
CA HIS A 60 13.82 1.23 -7.98
C HIS A 60 14.87 2.32 -8.20
N LYS A 61 14.86 2.97 -9.34
CA LYS A 61 15.80 4.07 -9.64
C LYS A 61 15.65 5.24 -8.67
N ILE A 62 14.42 5.60 -8.35
CA ILE A 62 14.15 6.68 -7.40
C ILE A 62 14.63 6.30 -6.00
N MET A 63 14.33 5.09 -5.55
CA MET A 63 14.76 4.59 -4.25
C MET A 63 16.28 4.52 -4.16
N ASP A 64 16.94 4.01 -5.19
CA ASP A 64 18.41 3.90 -5.24
C ASP A 64 19.06 5.26 -5.11
N PHE A 65 18.52 6.29 -5.74
CA PHE A 65 19.03 7.66 -5.60
C PHE A 65 18.99 8.12 -4.14
N TRP A 66 17.85 7.94 -3.47
CA TRP A 66 17.69 8.41 -2.08
C TRP A 66 18.46 7.57 -1.06
N GLU A 67 18.72 6.32 -1.38
CA GLU A 67 19.55 5.44 -0.56
C GLU A 67 21.05 5.64 -0.82
N SER A 68 21.43 6.33 -1.89
CA SER A 68 22.80 6.67 -2.18
C SER A 68 23.36 7.68 -1.18
N PRO A 69 24.71 7.82 -1.06
CA PRO A 69 25.31 8.83 -0.17
C PRO A 69 24.83 10.25 -0.46
N VAL A 70 24.59 10.59 -1.72
CA VAL A 70 24.09 11.91 -2.13
C VAL A 70 22.68 12.16 -1.57
N GLY A 71 21.78 11.20 -1.75
CA GLY A 71 20.41 11.30 -1.24
C GLY A 71 20.35 11.35 0.28
N ARG A 72 21.12 10.52 0.94
CA ARG A 72 21.20 10.48 2.42
C ARG A 72 21.71 11.80 2.98
N ASN A 73 22.71 12.39 2.36
CA ASN A 73 23.24 13.68 2.78
C ASN A 73 22.27 14.83 2.52
N TYR A 74 21.51 14.75 1.44
CA TYR A 74 20.53 15.79 1.10
C TYR A 74 19.34 15.78 2.06
N ASN A 75 18.75 14.64 2.34
CA ASN A 75 17.62 14.51 3.26
C ASN A 75 17.53 13.08 3.82
N GLY A 76 18.15 12.86 4.98
CA GLY A 76 18.15 11.55 5.64
C GLY A 76 16.78 11.07 6.11
N TYR A 77 15.87 11.99 6.46
CA TYR A 77 14.50 11.62 6.86
C TYR A 77 13.72 11.02 5.69
N ARG A 78 13.91 11.54 4.49
CA ARG A 78 13.28 10.99 3.28
C ARG A 78 13.81 9.59 2.98
N THR A 79 15.10 9.38 3.15
CA THR A 79 15.71 8.05 3.02
C THR A 79 15.13 7.06 4.03
N GLN A 80 14.94 7.49 5.27
CA GLN A 80 14.32 6.65 6.31
C GLN A 80 12.89 6.26 5.95
N ALA A 81 12.13 7.18 5.35
CA ALA A 81 10.76 6.88 4.93
C ALA A 81 10.73 5.77 3.87
N PHE A 82 11.74 5.69 3.01
CA PHE A 82 11.82 4.64 1.99
C PHE A 82 12.19 3.27 2.55
N ASP A 83 12.69 3.16 3.77
CA ASP A 83 13.02 1.87 4.38
C ASP A 83 11.81 0.93 4.48
N ILE A 84 10.59 1.49 4.55
CA ILE A 84 9.37 0.68 4.63
C ILE A 84 8.73 0.41 3.27
N VAL A 85 9.23 1.00 2.18
CA VAL A 85 8.66 0.81 0.84
C VAL A 85 9.06 -0.55 0.29
N ASP A 86 8.08 -1.29 -0.20
CA ASP A 86 8.26 -2.56 -0.89
C ASP A 86 7.41 -2.56 -2.16
N ILE A 87 7.87 -3.26 -3.17
CA ILE A 87 7.22 -3.27 -4.48
C ILE A 87 6.73 -4.69 -4.76
N ARG A 88 5.45 -4.82 -5.10
CA ARG A 88 4.85 -6.12 -5.41
C ARG A 88 4.06 -6.06 -6.70
N PRO A 89 4.05 -7.15 -7.48
CA PRO A 89 3.37 -7.16 -8.77
C PRO A 89 1.85 -7.30 -8.68
N SER A 90 1.32 -7.68 -7.52
CA SER A 90 -0.12 -7.91 -7.33
C SER A 90 -0.52 -7.76 -5.87
N ILE A 91 -1.81 -7.63 -5.64
CA ILE A 91 -2.39 -7.63 -4.27
C ILE A 91 -2.09 -8.97 -3.59
N GLU A 92 -2.21 -10.07 -4.32
CA GLU A 92 -1.93 -11.41 -3.81
C GLU A 92 -0.48 -11.54 -3.34
N ALA A 93 0.47 -10.96 -4.08
CA ALA A 93 1.88 -10.95 -3.69
C ALA A 93 2.12 -10.13 -2.42
N ALA A 94 1.40 -9.02 -2.25
CA ALA A 94 1.47 -8.21 -1.02
C ALA A 94 0.90 -8.98 0.18
N VAL A 95 -0.24 -9.65 0.01
CA VAL A 95 -0.83 -10.51 1.04
C VAL A 95 0.14 -11.61 1.45
N GLU A 96 0.79 -12.25 0.49
CA GLU A 96 1.79 -13.30 0.74
C GLU A 96 2.97 -12.75 1.53
N ALA A 97 3.44 -11.55 1.20
CA ALA A 97 4.55 -10.91 1.92
C ALA A 97 4.20 -10.67 3.40
N VAL A 98 2.99 -10.18 3.67
CA VAL A 98 2.52 -9.97 5.05
C VAL A 98 2.38 -11.30 5.78
N THR A 99 1.82 -12.31 5.13
CA THR A 99 1.64 -13.64 5.69
C THR A 99 2.99 -14.25 6.11
N THR A 100 3.99 -14.11 5.26
CA THR A 100 5.34 -14.60 5.53
C THR A 100 5.98 -13.87 6.72
N ALA A 101 5.83 -12.55 6.78
CA ALA A 101 6.43 -11.72 7.82
C ALA A 101 5.78 -11.95 9.20
N GLU A 102 4.47 -12.15 9.25
CA GLU A 102 3.70 -12.21 10.50
C GLU A 102 3.28 -13.63 10.92
N GLY A 103 3.42 -14.60 10.03
CA GLY A 103 2.97 -15.97 10.27
C GLY A 103 1.46 -16.15 10.23
N LYS A 104 0.71 -15.14 9.84
CA LYS A 104 -0.74 -15.14 9.74
C LYS A 104 -1.19 -14.38 8.51
N LYS A 105 -2.27 -14.83 7.90
CA LYS A 105 -2.89 -14.12 6.78
C LYS A 105 -3.54 -12.82 7.28
N PRO A 106 -3.31 -11.68 6.61
CA PRO A 106 -3.87 -10.41 7.06
C PRO A 106 -5.37 -10.29 6.78
N TYR A 107 -6.05 -9.44 7.56
CA TYR A 107 -7.30 -8.85 7.13
C TYR A 107 -6.98 -7.84 6.04
N VAL A 108 -7.61 -7.99 4.88
CA VAL A 108 -7.46 -7.04 3.78
C VAL A 108 -8.60 -6.05 3.87
N VAL A 109 -8.28 -4.78 4.07
CA VAL A 109 -9.25 -3.70 4.18
C VAL A 109 -9.05 -2.77 2.99
N THR A 110 -10.09 -2.58 2.19
CA THR A 110 -10.06 -1.68 1.05
C THR A 110 -10.76 -0.37 1.37
N THR A 111 -10.36 0.70 0.67
CA THR A 111 -10.96 2.02 0.82
C THR A 111 -11.67 2.42 -0.46
N ASP A 112 -12.82 3.07 -0.33
CA ASP A 112 -13.59 3.59 -1.46
C ASP A 112 -14.59 4.62 -0.95
N ALA A 113 -14.96 5.56 -1.80
CA ALA A 113 -16.05 6.49 -1.53
C ALA A 113 -17.42 5.80 -1.64
N ARG A 114 -17.50 4.68 -2.36
CA ARG A 114 -18.71 3.87 -2.50
C ARG A 114 -18.87 2.93 -1.31
N THR A 115 -20.12 2.57 -1.02
CA THR A 115 -20.45 1.63 0.05
C THR A 115 -20.76 0.25 -0.52
N TYR A 116 -20.25 -0.79 0.12
CA TYR A 116 -20.44 -2.21 -0.26
C TYR A 116 -21.04 -2.97 0.92
N ALA A 117 -21.57 -4.15 0.66
CA ALA A 117 -22.18 -5.00 1.70
C ALA A 117 -21.21 -5.38 2.82
N ASN A 118 -19.91 -5.45 2.50
CA ASN A 118 -18.85 -5.79 3.45
C ASN A 118 -18.15 -4.56 4.07
N THR A 119 -18.78 -3.38 4.00
CA THR A 119 -18.20 -2.15 4.56
C THR A 119 -18.10 -2.22 6.08
N ILE A 120 -16.96 -1.80 6.61
CA ILE A 120 -16.70 -1.68 8.05
C ILE A 120 -16.47 -0.20 8.42
N SER A 121 -16.97 0.25 9.56
CA SER A 121 -16.73 1.61 10.04
C SER A 121 -15.30 1.78 10.57
N TYR A 122 -14.82 3.02 10.62
CA TYR A 122 -13.51 3.32 11.22
C TYR A 122 -13.46 2.87 12.68
N LYS A 123 -14.54 3.05 13.41
CA LYS A 123 -14.64 2.67 14.82
C LYS A 123 -14.51 1.15 15.00
N ASP A 124 -15.22 0.38 14.18
CA ASP A 124 -15.19 -1.07 14.26
C ASP A 124 -13.83 -1.63 13.82
N LEU A 125 -13.21 -1.03 12.81
CA LEU A 125 -11.86 -1.40 12.38
C LEU A 125 -10.84 -1.12 13.49
N ARG A 126 -10.98 0.01 14.17
CA ARG A 126 -10.11 0.36 15.31
C ARG A 126 -10.24 -0.67 16.42
N HIS A 127 -11.46 -1.04 16.80
CA HIS A 127 -11.69 -2.08 17.82
C HIS A 127 -11.07 -3.41 17.41
N LYS A 128 -11.29 -3.81 16.17
CA LYS A 128 -10.70 -5.05 15.64
C LYS A 128 -9.19 -5.05 15.75
N ARG A 129 -8.55 -3.91 15.45
CA ARG A 129 -7.11 -3.76 15.55
C ARG A 129 -6.61 -3.83 16.98
N GLU A 130 -7.38 -3.32 17.94
CA GLU A 130 -7.01 -3.31 19.36
C GLU A 130 -7.21 -4.66 20.05
N GLU A 131 -8.20 -5.42 19.61
CA GLU A 131 -8.60 -6.71 20.24
C GLU A 131 -7.84 -7.91 19.68
N ASP A 132 -7.30 -7.82 18.48
CA ASP A 132 -6.72 -8.92 17.74
C ASP A 132 -5.27 -8.59 17.36
N ASP A 133 -4.45 -9.60 17.21
CA ASP A 133 -3.06 -9.47 16.72
C ASP A 133 -2.92 -9.82 15.23
N THR A 134 -4.02 -10.13 14.55
CA THR A 134 -4.01 -10.42 13.12
C THR A 134 -3.58 -9.17 12.35
N PRO A 135 -2.58 -9.28 11.45
CA PRO A 135 -2.13 -8.12 10.70
C PRO A 135 -3.23 -7.55 9.80
N ILE A 136 -3.17 -6.26 9.55
CA ILE A 136 -4.11 -5.55 8.67
C ILE A 136 -3.33 -5.02 7.46
N LEU A 137 -3.82 -5.33 6.27
CA LEU A 137 -3.34 -4.75 5.02
C LEU A 137 -4.42 -3.78 4.52
N LEU A 138 -4.13 -2.48 4.63
CA LEU A 138 -5.04 -1.42 4.22
C LEU A 138 -4.68 -0.98 2.81
N LEU A 139 -5.61 -1.15 1.87
CA LEU A 139 -5.41 -0.85 0.45
C LEU A 139 -6.09 0.45 0.05
N PHE A 140 -5.33 1.31 -0.60
CA PHE A 140 -5.82 2.53 -1.24
C PHE A 140 -5.80 2.34 -2.75
N GLY A 141 -6.86 2.78 -3.43
CA GLY A 141 -6.92 2.78 -4.88
C GLY A 141 -6.37 4.07 -5.48
N THR A 142 -6.21 4.06 -6.79
CA THR A 142 -5.85 5.22 -7.60
C THR A 142 -6.92 5.42 -8.69
N GLY A 143 -6.80 6.47 -9.51
CA GLY A 143 -7.78 6.72 -10.56
C GLY A 143 -9.21 6.82 -10.02
N TYR A 144 -10.11 6.06 -10.59
CA TYR A 144 -11.53 6.01 -10.19
C TYR A 144 -11.85 4.83 -9.26
N GLY A 145 -10.85 4.30 -8.60
CA GLY A 145 -11.00 3.28 -7.56
C GLY A 145 -10.66 1.87 -8.02
N MET A 146 -10.52 0.98 -7.06
CA MET A 146 -10.26 -0.44 -7.30
C MET A 146 -11.49 -1.11 -7.91
N THR A 147 -11.27 -2.20 -8.65
CA THR A 147 -12.39 -2.91 -9.29
C THR A 147 -13.34 -3.50 -8.23
N LYS A 148 -14.62 -3.64 -8.61
CA LYS A 148 -15.65 -4.24 -7.75
C LYS A 148 -15.21 -5.63 -7.26
N GLU A 149 -14.59 -6.41 -8.14
CA GLU A 149 -14.08 -7.74 -7.80
C GLU A 149 -13.04 -7.68 -6.67
N THR A 150 -12.15 -6.70 -6.70
CA THR A 150 -11.17 -6.46 -5.64
C THR A 150 -11.87 -6.04 -4.34
N MET A 151 -12.86 -5.16 -4.41
CA MET A 151 -13.55 -4.63 -3.23
C MET A 151 -14.38 -5.70 -2.51
N GLU A 152 -14.87 -6.69 -3.21
CA GLU A 152 -15.77 -7.70 -2.65
C GLU A 152 -15.07 -8.98 -2.14
N LYS A 153 -13.76 -9.08 -2.30
CA LYS A 153 -12.99 -10.24 -1.81
C LYS A 153 -12.80 -10.29 -0.31
#